data_649b7a5759c052c20917de73d8b78770
#
_entry.id   649b7a5759c052c20917de73d8b78770
#
_cell.length_a   1.000
_cell.length_b   1.000
_cell.length_c   1.000
_cell.angle_alpha   90.00
_cell.angle_beta   90.00
_cell.angle_gamma   90.00
#
_symmetry.space_group_name_H-M   'P 1'
#
loop_
_entity.id
_entity.type
_entity.pdbx_description
1 polymer ?
#
loop_
_entity_poly.entity_id
_entity_poly.type
_entity_poly.pdbx_seq_one_letter_code
_entity_poly.pdbx_strand_id
1 'polypeptide(L)'
;MVGAVFGGAPNTTYGESIACVAISGNASVATIVCTSVLAIIIAFLSPFATFLASIPSCVMGGVCISLYGFIAVSGLKMIQKVDLEDNKNLFVVSVILIAGIGGLTVSFGKVTITSIACALILGILTNVVLGNREKNKKAQDF
;
A
#
# COMPACT_ATOMS: atom_id res chain seq x y z
N MET A 1 -4.75 0.15 -17.98
CA MET A 1 -4.65 -0.49 -19.29
C MET A 1 -4.00 0.40 -20.35
N VAL A 2 -4.36 1.69 -20.47
CA VAL A 2 -3.75 2.60 -21.46
C VAL A 2 -2.24 2.75 -21.30
N GLY A 3 -1.73 2.87 -20.07
CA GLY A 3 -0.29 2.98 -19.82
C GLY A 3 0.54 1.77 -20.28
N ALA A 4 -0.02 0.57 -20.25
CA ALA A 4 0.66 -0.64 -20.69
C ALA A 4 0.85 -0.68 -22.22
N VAL A 5 -0.05 -0.05 -22.97
CA VAL A 5 0.05 0.06 -24.45
C VAL A 5 1.24 0.94 -24.85
N PHE A 6 1.58 1.92 -24.02
CA PHE A 6 2.74 2.81 -24.22
C PHE A 6 4.03 2.31 -23.53
N GLY A 7 4.08 1.04 -23.13
CA GLY A 7 5.26 0.45 -22.49
C GLY A 7 5.51 0.89 -21.06
N GLY A 8 4.52 1.52 -20.42
CA GLY A 8 4.61 1.92 -19.01
C GLY A 8 4.47 0.75 -18.03
N ALA A 9 5.11 0.85 -16.89
CA ALA A 9 4.95 -0.10 -15.79
C ALA A 9 3.48 -0.19 -15.34
N PRO A 10 3.03 -1.35 -14.81
CA PRO A 10 1.67 -1.48 -14.30
C PRO A 10 1.40 -0.46 -13.19
N ASN A 11 0.37 0.36 -13.40
CA ASN A 11 -0.08 1.35 -12.43
C ASN A 11 -0.95 0.68 -11.36
N THR A 12 -0.66 1.01 -10.11
CA THR A 12 -1.47 0.63 -8.96
C THR A 12 -2.06 1.88 -8.29
N THR A 13 -3.04 1.68 -7.43
CA THR A 13 -3.64 2.77 -6.62
C THR A 13 -2.67 3.15 -5.51
N TYR A 14 -2.30 4.43 -5.45
CA TYR A 14 -1.46 4.96 -4.38
C TYR A 14 -2.28 5.25 -3.14
N GLY A 15 -1.81 4.78 -1.99
CA GLY A 15 -2.43 5.04 -0.68
C GLY A 15 -2.46 6.53 -0.32
N GLU A 16 -1.47 7.28 -0.77
CA GLU A 16 -1.37 8.73 -0.62
C GLU A 16 -2.55 9.47 -1.25
N SER A 17 -2.99 9.04 -2.43
CA SER A 17 -4.16 9.62 -3.09
C SER A 17 -5.43 9.40 -2.28
N ILE A 18 -5.59 8.23 -1.67
CA ILE A 18 -6.71 7.93 -0.79
C ILE A 18 -6.66 8.82 0.47
N ALA A 19 -5.48 9.01 1.03
CA ALA A 19 -5.28 9.90 2.18
C ALA A 19 -5.65 11.36 1.84
N CYS A 20 -5.22 11.87 0.69
CA CYS A 20 -5.56 13.22 0.22
C CYS A 20 -7.08 13.38 0.03
N VAL A 21 -7.76 12.39 -0.55
CA VAL A 21 -9.23 12.38 -0.69
C VAL A 21 -9.91 12.38 0.68
N ALA A 22 -9.41 11.61 1.63
CA ALA A 22 -9.95 11.55 2.98
C ALA A 22 -9.80 12.88 3.75
N ILE A 23 -8.69 13.59 3.56
CA ILE A 23 -8.42 14.89 4.20
C ILE A 23 -9.27 15.98 3.57
N SER A 24 -9.33 16.02 2.23
CA SER A 24 -10.09 17.05 1.49
C SER A 24 -11.60 16.84 1.57
N GLY A 25 -12.06 15.66 1.95
CA GLY A 25 -13.48 15.30 1.97
C GLY A 25 -14.14 15.24 0.58
N ASN A 26 -13.36 15.38 -0.49
CA ASN A 26 -13.86 15.43 -1.86
C ASN A 26 -13.45 14.19 -2.65
N ALA A 27 -14.40 13.26 -2.81
CA ALA A 27 -14.23 12.01 -3.57
C ALA A 27 -14.78 12.10 -5.01
N SER A 28 -14.97 13.31 -5.55
CA SER A 28 -15.50 13.49 -6.90
C SER A 28 -14.52 13.02 -7.97
N VAL A 29 -14.97 12.15 -8.86
CA VAL A 29 -14.18 11.66 -10.00
C VAL A 29 -13.74 12.82 -10.91
N ALA A 30 -14.60 13.83 -11.09
CA ALA A 30 -14.29 15.01 -11.89
C ALA A 30 -13.10 15.79 -11.31
N THR A 31 -13.04 15.93 -9.98
CA THR A 31 -11.90 16.59 -9.30
C THR A 31 -10.60 15.81 -9.51
N ILE A 32 -10.63 14.50 -9.40
CA ILE A 32 -9.44 13.64 -9.59
C ILE A 32 -8.92 13.73 -11.02
N VAL A 33 -9.82 13.67 -12.02
CA VAL A 33 -9.45 13.82 -13.43
C VAL A 33 -8.87 15.20 -13.71
N CYS A 34 -9.50 16.26 -13.21
CA CYS A 34 -9.02 17.64 -13.38
C CYS A 34 -7.62 17.81 -12.74
N THR A 35 -7.40 17.26 -11.56
CA THR A 35 -6.10 17.27 -10.88
C THR A 35 -5.04 16.55 -11.71
N SER A 36 -5.37 15.42 -12.30
CA SER A 36 -4.44 14.66 -13.15
C SER A 36 -4.04 15.44 -14.40
N VAL A 37 -5.00 16.08 -15.07
CA VAL A 37 -4.73 16.92 -16.23
C VAL A 37 -3.88 18.15 -15.86
N LEU A 38 -4.20 18.82 -14.76
CA LEU A 38 -3.40 19.94 -14.24
C LEU A 38 -1.97 19.50 -13.89
N ALA A 39 -1.80 18.34 -13.27
CA ALA A 39 -0.48 17.81 -12.94
C ALA A 39 0.37 17.57 -14.20
N ILE A 40 -0.24 17.05 -15.28
CA ILE A 40 0.44 16.86 -16.57
C ILE A 40 0.88 18.22 -17.12
N ILE A 41 -0.01 19.22 -17.14
CA ILE A 41 0.33 20.56 -17.66
C ILE A 41 1.48 21.17 -16.85
N ILE A 42 1.42 21.12 -15.53
CA ILE A 42 2.43 21.66 -14.61
C ILE A 42 3.78 20.92 -14.78
N ALA A 43 3.76 19.62 -15.07
CA ALA A 43 4.98 18.83 -15.29
C ALA A 43 5.82 19.34 -16.48
N PHE A 44 5.19 19.99 -17.48
CA PHE A 44 5.89 20.61 -18.61
C PHE A 44 6.46 22.00 -18.28
N LEU A 45 6.10 22.57 -17.15
CA LEU A 45 6.61 23.86 -16.70
C LEU A 45 7.94 23.70 -15.93
N SER A 46 9.05 23.83 -16.64
CA SER A 46 10.40 23.75 -16.07
C SER A 46 10.62 24.63 -14.81
N PRO A 47 10.12 25.87 -14.73
CA PRO A 47 10.26 26.69 -13.53
C PRO A 47 9.63 26.06 -12.28
N PHE A 48 8.52 25.33 -12.44
CA PHE A 48 7.85 24.67 -11.32
C PHE A 48 8.66 23.48 -10.78
N ALA A 49 9.25 22.69 -11.67
CA ALA A 49 10.13 21.60 -11.28
C ALA A 49 11.37 22.10 -10.51
N THR A 50 11.96 23.20 -10.95
CA THR A 50 13.09 23.84 -10.28
C THR A 50 12.69 24.39 -8.90
N PHE A 51 11.51 24.98 -8.77
CA PHE A 51 10.98 25.44 -7.49
C PHE A 51 10.80 24.27 -6.51
N LEU A 52 10.22 23.17 -6.94
CA LEU A 52 10.08 21.96 -6.10
C LEU A 52 11.44 21.40 -5.67
N ALA A 53 12.43 21.39 -6.58
CA ALA A 53 13.77 20.93 -6.27
C ALA A 53 14.52 21.85 -5.28
N SER A 54 14.10 23.09 -5.12
CA SER A 54 14.68 24.04 -4.15
C SER A 54 14.18 23.86 -2.72
N ILE A 55 13.15 23.04 -2.50
CA ILE A 55 12.59 22.80 -1.16
C ILE A 55 13.62 22.04 -0.29
N PRO A 56 13.96 22.57 0.90
CA PRO A 56 14.88 21.88 1.79
C PRO A 56 14.41 20.47 2.18
N SER A 57 15.34 19.52 2.24
CA SER A 57 15.04 18.12 2.58
C SER A 57 14.38 17.94 3.95
N CYS A 58 14.65 18.84 4.90
CA CYS A 58 14.02 18.81 6.22
C CYS A 58 12.51 19.11 6.14
N VAL A 59 12.08 20.01 5.24
CA VAL A 59 10.65 20.31 5.03
C VAL A 59 9.97 19.11 4.36
N MET A 60 10.62 18.55 3.33
CA MET A 60 10.12 17.34 2.67
C MET A 60 10.01 16.15 3.65
N GLY A 61 10.99 15.99 4.55
CA GLY A 61 10.93 14.96 5.60
C GLY A 61 9.73 15.13 6.52
N GLY A 62 9.42 16.34 6.97
CA GLY A 62 8.25 16.62 7.80
C GLY A 62 6.93 16.29 7.10
N VAL A 63 6.79 16.66 5.83
CA VAL A 63 5.62 16.32 5.01
C VAL A 63 5.49 14.80 4.83
N CYS A 64 6.59 14.11 4.56
CA CYS A 64 6.60 12.66 4.42
C CYS A 64 6.14 11.94 5.69
N ILE A 65 6.58 12.37 6.87
CA ILE A 65 6.13 11.80 8.15
C ILE A 65 4.61 11.89 8.28
N SER A 66 4.03 13.04 7.95
CA SER A 66 2.57 13.23 8.00
C SER A 66 1.85 12.32 7.01
N LEU A 67 2.33 12.23 5.77
CA LEU A 67 1.74 11.38 4.73
C LEU A 67 1.81 9.89 5.12
N TYR A 68 2.94 9.43 5.60
CA TYR A 68 3.09 8.03 6.05
C TYR A 68 2.21 7.73 7.27
N GLY A 69 2.01 8.71 8.16
CA GLY A 69 1.05 8.59 9.25
C GLY A 69 -0.37 8.32 8.74
N PHE A 70 -0.84 9.05 7.73
CA PHE A 70 -2.17 8.82 7.12
C PHE A 70 -2.27 7.45 6.44
N ILE A 71 -1.22 7.01 5.77
CA ILE A 71 -1.19 5.67 5.15
C ILE A 71 -1.29 4.59 6.22
N ALA A 72 -0.53 4.72 7.32
CA ALA A 72 -0.57 3.79 8.44
C ALA A 72 -1.98 3.71 9.07
N VAL A 73 -2.62 4.85 9.32
CA VAL A 73 -3.99 4.91 9.84
C VAL A 73 -4.99 4.29 8.87
N SER A 74 -4.83 4.50 7.56
CA SER A 74 -5.67 3.86 6.55
C SER A 74 -5.53 2.34 6.56
N GLY A 75 -4.30 1.83 6.72
CA GLY A 75 -4.05 0.40 6.89
C GLY A 75 -4.72 -0.17 8.15
N LEU A 76 -4.60 0.53 9.28
CA LEU A 76 -5.27 0.12 10.53
C LEU A 76 -6.79 0.08 10.39
N LYS A 77 -7.41 1.05 9.70
CA LYS A 77 -8.86 1.04 9.41
C LYS A 77 -9.29 -0.17 8.58
N MET A 78 -8.44 -0.66 7.69
CA MET A 78 -8.73 -1.88 6.93
C MET A 78 -8.66 -3.12 7.83
N ILE A 79 -7.69 -3.19 8.74
CA ILE A 79 -7.55 -4.29 9.71
C ILE A 79 -8.76 -4.34 10.65
N GLN A 80 -9.30 -3.20 11.07
CA GLN A 80 -10.49 -3.14 11.94
C GLN A 80 -11.76 -3.77 11.31
N LYS A 81 -11.80 -3.92 9.99
CA LYS A 81 -12.93 -4.58 9.29
C LYS A 81 -12.82 -6.11 9.32
N VAL A 82 -11.69 -6.63 9.71
CA VAL A 82 -11.44 -8.07 9.82
C VAL A 82 -11.78 -8.50 11.23
N ASP A 83 -12.53 -9.59 11.36
CA ASP A 83 -12.80 -10.20 12.66
C ASP A 83 -11.50 -10.79 13.23
N LEU A 84 -10.94 -10.10 14.21
CA LEU A 84 -9.69 -10.48 14.88
C LEU A 84 -9.92 -11.44 16.07
N GLU A 85 -11.17 -11.72 16.44
CA GLU A 85 -11.51 -12.75 17.43
C GLU A 85 -11.29 -14.14 16.85
N ASP A 86 -11.36 -14.27 15.51
CA ASP A 86 -10.97 -15.50 14.83
C ASP A 86 -9.44 -15.67 14.86
N ASN A 87 -8.99 -16.73 15.52
CA ASN A 87 -7.57 -17.07 15.66
C ASN A 87 -6.82 -17.16 14.32
N LYS A 88 -7.50 -17.56 13.26
CA LYS A 88 -6.94 -17.63 11.92
C LYS A 88 -6.60 -16.23 11.39
N ASN A 89 -7.55 -15.33 11.44
CA ASN A 89 -7.39 -13.95 10.97
C ASN A 89 -6.33 -13.22 11.80
N LEU A 90 -6.37 -13.40 13.12
CA LEU A 90 -5.37 -12.86 14.04
C LEU A 90 -3.95 -13.31 13.67
N PHE A 91 -3.77 -14.62 13.40
CA PHE A 91 -2.45 -15.17 13.06
C PHE A 91 -1.95 -14.65 11.70
N VAL A 92 -2.82 -14.59 10.69
CA VAL A 92 -2.48 -14.07 9.36
C VAL A 92 -2.05 -12.60 9.44
N VAL A 93 -2.84 -11.76 10.13
CA VAL A 93 -2.52 -10.33 10.31
C VAL A 93 -1.21 -10.16 11.07
N SER A 94 -0.97 -10.94 12.12
CA SER A 94 0.28 -10.88 12.89
C SER A 94 1.51 -11.20 12.03
N VAL A 95 1.45 -12.24 11.21
CA VAL A 95 2.55 -12.63 10.31
C VAL A 95 2.83 -11.52 9.29
N ILE A 96 1.78 -10.93 8.70
CA ILE A 96 1.94 -9.83 7.73
C ILE A 96 2.57 -8.60 8.39
N LEU A 97 2.12 -8.22 9.59
CA LEU A 97 2.65 -7.07 10.32
C LEU A 97 4.11 -7.28 10.71
N ILE A 98 4.44 -8.44 11.26
CA ILE A 98 5.83 -8.75 11.67
C ILE A 98 6.76 -8.77 10.46
N ALA A 99 6.36 -9.40 9.35
CA ALA A 99 7.16 -9.46 8.14
C ALA A 99 7.33 -8.07 7.48
N GLY A 100 6.26 -7.26 7.45
CA GLY A 100 6.26 -5.93 6.85
C GLY A 100 7.04 -4.90 7.67
N ILE A 101 6.74 -4.78 8.96
CA ILE A 101 7.38 -3.82 9.88
C ILE A 101 8.79 -4.27 10.24
N GLY A 102 9.02 -5.57 10.39
CA GLY A 102 10.33 -6.16 10.69
C GLY A 102 11.33 -6.03 9.54
N GLY A 103 10.90 -5.55 8.37
CA GLY A 103 11.79 -5.33 7.24
C GLY A 103 12.39 -6.61 6.66
N LEU A 104 11.64 -7.72 6.70
CA LEU A 104 12.09 -9.01 6.21
C LEU A 104 12.37 -8.95 4.70
N THR A 105 13.63 -8.80 4.33
CA THR A 105 14.08 -8.84 2.94
C THR A 105 14.81 -10.15 2.67
N VAL A 106 14.49 -10.78 1.55
CA VAL A 106 15.17 -12.01 1.11
C VAL A 106 15.87 -11.73 -0.19
N SER A 107 17.20 -11.94 -0.22
CA SER A 107 17.99 -11.75 -1.43
C SER A 107 18.49 -13.11 -1.94
N PHE A 108 18.12 -13.41 -3.18
CA PHE A 108 18.63 -14.56 -3.93
C PHE A 108 19.58 -14.09 -5.03
N GLY A 109 20.86 -14.03 -4.73
CA GLY A 109 21.89 -13.60 -5.69
C GLY A 109 21.64 -12.15 -6.17
N LYS A 110 21.20 -11.99 -7.42
CA LYS A 110 20.93 -10.66 -8.03
C LYS A 110 19.52 -10.14 -7.82
N VAL A 111 18.62 -10.94 -7.25
CA VAL A 111 17.22 -10.57 -7.04
C VAL A 111 16.96 -10.36 -5.55
N THR A 112 16.52 -9.15 -5.20
CA THR A 112 16.14 -8.81 -3.84
C THR A 112 14.62 -8.70 -3.76
N ILE A 113 13.99 -9.52 -2.93
CA ILE A 113 12.56 -9.46 -2.63
C ILE A 113 12.37 -8.45 -1.50
N THR A 114 11.58 -7.42 -1.75
CA THR A 114 11.29 -6.39 -0.75
C THR A 114 10.46 -6.93 0.41
N SER A 115 10.53 -6.29 1.58
CA SER A 115 9.77 -6.68 2.77
C SER A 115 8.25 -6.72 2.52
N ILE A 116 7.73 -5.83 1.68
CA ILE A 116 6.32 -5.81 1.29
C ILE A 116 5.94 -7.07 0.52
N ALA A 117 6.76 -7.48 -0.45
CA ALA A 117 6.53 -8.70 -1.22
C ALA A 117 6.63 -9.95 -0.35
N CYS A 118 7.62 -10.01 0.56
CA CYS A 118 7.73 -11.10 1.54
C CYS A 118 6.51 -11.18 2.45
N ALA A 119 6.03 -10.04 2.96
CA ALA A 119 4.85 -9.99 3.83
C ALA A 119 3.60 -10.49 3.10
N LEU A 120 3.40 -10.11 1.83
CA LEU A 120 2.29 -10.58 0.99
C LEU A 120 2.36 -12.09 0.76
N ILE A 121 3.51 -12.61 0.36
CA ILE A 121 3.70 -14.05 0.10
C ILE A 121 3.44 -14.85 1.39
N LEU A 122 4.03 -14.45 2.51
CA LEU A 122 3.84 -15.11 3.80
C LEU A 122 2.38 -15.03 4.27
N GLY A 123 1.71 -13.89 4.08
CA GLY A 123 0.30 -13.73 4.42
C GLY A 123 -0.60 -14.66 3.63
N ILE A 124 -0.40 -14.76 2.31
CA ILE A 124 -1.17 -15.66 1.45
C ILE A 124 -0.92 -17.11 1.82
N LEU A 125 0.34 -17.51 1.98
CA LEU A 125 0.70 -18.89 2.38
C LEU A 125 0.07 -19.27 3.72
N THR A 126 0.18 -18.40 4.72
CA THR A 126 -0.40 -18.62 6.04
C THR A 126 -1.91 -18.75 5.98
N ASN A 127 -2.59 -17.88 5.20
CA ASN A 127 -4.03 -17.96 5.03
C ASN A 127 -4.48 -19.27 4.36
N VAL A 128 -3.77 -19.72 3.33
CA VAL A 128 -4.08 -20.99 2.64
C VAL A 128 -3.87 -22.19 3.56
N VAL A 129 -2.74 -22.22 4.27
CA VAL A 129 -2.42 -23.33 5.19
C VAL A 129 -3.43 -23.43 6.33
N LEU A 130 -3.78 -22.31 6.95
CA LEU A 130 -4.77 -22.30 8.03
C LEU A 130 -6.19 -22.59 7.52
N GLY A 131 -6.55 -22.07 6.33
CA GLY A 131 -7.83 -22.35 5.71
C GLY A 131 -8.04 -23.84 5.37
N ASN A 132 -6.99 -24.52 4.92
CA ASN A 132 -7.04 -25.97 4.67
C ASN A 132 -7.14 -26.77 5.97
N ARG A 133 -6.48 -26.34 7.05
CA ARG A 133 -6.59 -26.99 8.35
C ARG A 133 -8.00 -26.92 8.94
N GLU A 134 -8.64 -25.76 8.80
CA GLU A 134 -10.02 -25.57 9.27
C GLU A 134 -11.03 -26.44 8.52
N LYS A 135 -10.88 -26.53 7.19
CA LYS A 135 -11.73 -27.42 6.37
C LYS A 135 -11.58 -28.88 6.77
N ASN A 136 -10.35 -29.33 7.01
CA ASN A 136 -10.09 -30.72 7.44
C ASN A 136 -10.63 -30.99 8.84
N LYS A 137 -10.60 -30.03 9.76
CA LYS A 137 -11.16 -30.20 11.10
C LYS A 137 -12.68 -30.33 11.08
N LYS A 138 -13.36 -29.48 10.30
CA LYS A 138 -14.80 -29.54 10.09
C LYS A 138 -15.27 -30.85 9.38
N ALA A 139 -14.39 -31.46 8.59
CA ALA A 139 -14.68 -32.75 7.94
C ALA A 139 -14.44 -33.95 8.87
N GLN A 140 -13.75 -33.80 9.99
CA GLN A 140 -13.55 -34.88 10.99
C GLN A 140 -14.59 -34.85 12.11
N ASP A 141 -15.28 -33.71 12.30
CA ASP A 141 -16.34 -33.56 13.31
C ASP A 141 -17.73 -33.98 12.81
N PHE A 142 -17.84 -34.54 11.59
CA PHE A 142 -19.01 -35.17 10.99
C PHE A 142 -18.78 -36.69 10.88
#